data_fbaaddd50be6c4c8f56bca7224720041
#
_entry.id   fbaaddd50be6c4c8f56bca7224720041
#
_cell.length_a   1.000
_cell.length_b   1.000
_cell.length_c   1.000
_cell.angle_alpha   90.00
_cell.angle_beta   90.00
_cell.angle_gamma   90.00
#
_symmetry.space_group_name_H-M   'P 1'
#
loop_
_entity.id
_entity.type
_entity.pdbx_description
1 polymer ?
#
loop_
_entity_poly.entity_id
_entity_poly.type
_entity_poly.pdbx_seq_one_letter_code
_entity_poly.pdbx_strand_id
1 'polypeptide(L)'
;MSAADLTHTCVVCGAEESLDALLMRMIDDDEARRLLADVVTMSLPLGGQVVQYLRLHKPAKHVLSLVKVRRLLAELVPDLRRGAIQARGREWPVSAQTWQAAFAELLRARDRGLLELPLQGNGYLYAVLVRLADRAEGEAERATEAERRQSRAAAPAQVMPVAAPAVATDPAPARRGVPEGVRALADRLRRPAAHDQKEPS
;
A
#
# COMPACT_ATOMS: atom_id res chain seq x y z
N MET A 1 17.44 -26.36 -14.67
CA MET A 1 16.93 -26.52 -13.29
C MET A 1 16.69 -28.02 -13.12
N SER A 2 17.43 -28.67 -12.20
CA SER A 2 17.35 -30.11 -11.99
C SER A 2 16.08 -30.43 -11.17
N ALA A 3 15.48 -31.60 -11.40
CA ALA A 3 14.31 -32.08 -10.65
C ALA A 3 14.55 -32.14 -9.12
N ALA A 4 15.82 -32.20 -8.69
CA ALA A 4 16.22 -32.16 -7.29
C ALA A 4 15.89 -30.82 -6.57
N ASP A 5 15.74 -29.72 -7.32
CA ASP A 5 15.40 -28.39 -6.73
C ASP A 5 13.92 -28.25 -6.37
N LEU A 6 13.09 -29.21 -6.78
CA LEU A 6 11.63 -29.18 -6.59
C LEU A 6 11.16 -30.01 -5.39
N THR A 7 12.05 -30.80 -4.77
CA THR A 7 11.75 -31.55 -3.55
C THR A 7 12.16 -30.81 -2.31
N HIS A 8 11.25 -30.68 -1.35
CA HIS A 8 11.54 -30.15 -0.02
C HIS A 8 11.41 -31.26 1.00
N THR A 9 12.51 -31.57 1.65
CA THR A 9 12.53 -32.50 2.79
C THR A 9 12.20 -31.70 4.05
N CYS A 10 11.16 -32.12 4.77
CA CYS A 10 10.86 -31.54 6.07
C CYS A 10 11.99 -31.84 7.05
N VAL A 11 12.68 -30.82 7.54
CA VAL A 11 13.79 -30.97 8.52
C VAL A 11 13.38 -31.59 9.84
N VAL A 12 12.06 -31.68 10.14
CA VAL A 12 11.52 -32.20 11.40
C VAL A 12 11.12 -33.68 11.27
N CYS A 13 10.53 -34.10 10.16
CA CYS A 13 9.99 -35.46 10.00
C CYS A 13 10.52 -36.20 8.77
N GLY A 14 11.40 -35.60 7.99
CA GLY A 14 11.94 -36.22 6.76
C GLY A 14 10.93 -36.43 5.63
N ALA A 15 9.67 -36.03 5.80
CA ALA A 15 8.67 -36.20 4.76
C ALA A 15 9.00 -35.30 3.54
N GLU A 16 9.18 -35.90 2.40
CA GLU A 16 9.35 -35.22 1.14
C GLU A 16 7.99 -34.94 0.52
N GLU A 17 7.69 -33.67 0.31
CA GLU A 17 6.58 -33.25 -0.54
C GLU A 17 7.15 -32.50 -1.73
N SER A 18 7.04 -33.07 -2.90
CA SER A 18 7.46 -32.38 -4.10
C SER A 18 6.51 -31.19 -4.37
N LEU A 19 7.08 -30.13 -4.94
CA LEU A 19 6.30 -28.99 -5.42
C LEU A 19 5.23 -29.46 -6.41
N ASP A 20 5.59 -30.45 -7.23
CA ASP A 20 4.71 -31.07 -8.23
C ASP A 20 3.48 -31.72 -7.59
N ALA A 21 3.64 -32.44 -6.47
CA ALA A 21 2.51 -33.06 -5.76
C ALA A 21 1.54 -32.00 -5.20
N LEU A 22 2.05 -30.89 -4.68
CA LEU A 22 1.20 -29.78 -4.26
C LEU A 22 0.47 -29.13 -5.44
N LEU A 23 1.20 -28.86 -6.54
CA LEU A 23 0.62 -28.27 -7.75
C LEU A 23 -0.44 -29.17 -8.36
N MET A 24 -0.19 -30.47 -8.47
CA MET A 24 -1.18 -31.44 -8.99
C MET A 24 -2.48 -31.39 -8.17
N ARG A 25 -2.38 -31.42 -6.84
CA ARG A 25 -3.55 -31.33 -5.98
C ARG A 25 -4.28 -29.98 -6.10
N MET A 26 -3.56 -28.87 -6.32
CA MET A 26 -4.17 -27.56 -6.55
C MET A 26 -4.84 -27.50 -7.94
N ILE A 27 -4.32 -28.20 -8.93
CA ILE A 27 -4.90 -28.29 -10.27
C ILE A 27 -6.20 -29.11 -10.25
N ASP A 28 -6.26 -30.15 -9.43
CA ASP A 28 -7.46 -31.01 -9.27
C ASP A 28 -8.56 -30.33 -8.47
N ASP A 29 -8.25 -29.31 -7.69
CA ASP A 29 -9.24 -28.52 -6.92
C ASP A 29 -9.65 -27.26 -7.71
N ASP A 30 -10.91 -27.19 -8.12
CA ASP A 30 -11.44 -26.12 -8.98
C ASP A 30 -11.25 -24.72 -8.42
N GLU A 31 -11.42 -24.52 -7.11
CA GLU A 31 -11.30 -23.23 -6.47
C GLU A 31 -9.82 -22.81 -6.33
N ALA A 32 -8.97 -23.73 -5.86
CA ALA A 32 -7.54 -23.47 -5.77
C ALA A 32 -6.92 -23.20 -7.14
N ARG A 33 -7.34 -23.95 -8.17
CA ARG A 33 -6.90 -23.76 -9.55
C ARG A 33 -7.25 -22.37 -10.08
N ARG A 34 -8.50 -21.91 -9.89
CA ARG A 34 -8.93 -20.57 -10.32
C ARG A 34 -8.12 -19.49 -9.63
N LEU A 35 -7.98 -19.56 -8.31
CA LEU A 35 -7.21 -18.57 -7.54
C LEU A 35 -5.73 -18.55 -7.94
N LEU A 36 -5.13 -19.71 -8.20
CA LEU A 36 -3.75 -19.78 -8.69
C LEU A 36 -3.62 -19.20 -10.10
N ALA A 37 -4.56 -19.54 -11.00
CA ALA A 37 -4.58 -19.00 -12.36
C ALA A 37 -4.68 -17.47 -12.36
N ASP A 38 -5.47 -16.89 -11.48
CA ASP A 38 -5.56 -15.44 -11.29
C ASP A 38 -4.21 -14.81 -10.94
N VAL A 39 -3.47 -15.41 -10.02
CA VAL A 39 -2.13 -14.92 -9.66
C VAL A 39 -1.14 -15.06 -10.81
N VAL A 40 -1.17 -16.19 -11.51
CA VAL A 40 -0.28 -16.46 -12.65
C VAL A 40 -0.56 -15.52 -13.82
N THR A 41 -1.82 -15.19 -14.10
CA THR A 41 -2.19 -14.22 -15.14
C THR A 41 -1.71 -12.80 -14.81
N MET A 42 -1.64 -12.44 -13.54
CA MET A 42 -1.05 -11.15 -13.13
C MET A 42 0.47 -11.14 -13.30
N SER A 43 1.15 -12.21 -12.93
CA SER A 43 2.62 -12.32 -13.04
C SER A 43 3.07 -13.76 -12.82
N LEU A 44 3.74 -14.35 -13.82
CA LEU A 44 4.35 -15.68 -13.69
C LEU A 44 5.34 -15.82 -12.51
N PRO A 45 6.29 -14.87 -12.30
CA PRO A 45 7.18 -14.92 -11.14
C PRO A 45 6.42 -14.88 -9.80
N LEU A 46 5.36 -14.10 -9.72
CA LEU A 46 4.53 -14.00 -8.51
C LEU A 46 3.81 -15.32 -8.23
N GLY A 47 3.28 -15.98 -9.26
CA GLY A 47 2.63 -17.29 -9.12
C GLY A 47 3.56 -18.33 -8.50
N GLY A 48 4.80 -18.40 -8.97
CA GLY A 48 5.81 -19.29 -8.40
C GLY A 48 6.13 -18.99 -6.94
N GLN A 49 6.22 -17.70 -6.58
CA GLN A 49 6.48 -17.28 -5.21
C GLN A 49 5.30 -17.57 -4.27
N VAL A 50 4.07 -17.40 -4.74
CA VAL A 50 2.86 -17.74 -3.97
C VAL A 50 2.82 -19.23 -3.67
N VAL A 51 3.14 -20.11 -4.62
CA VAL A 51 3.19 -21.55 -4.38
C VAL A 51 4.26 -21.90 -3.33
N GLN A 52 5.45 -21.29 -3.41
CA GLN A 52 6.49 -21.48 -2.39
C GLN A 52 6.05 -20.93 -1.02
N TYR A 53 5.38 -19.80 -0.99
CA TYR A 53 4.81 -19.22 0.23
C TYR A 53 3.78 -20.16 0.90
N LEU A 54 2.88 -20.75 0.13
CA LEU A 54 1.91 -21.72 0.64
C LEU A 54 2.57 -22.89 1.37
N ARG A 55 3.76 -23.32 0.93
CA ARG A 55 4.52 -24.40 1.59
C ARG A 55 4.97 -24.03 3.01
N LEU A 56 5.13 -22.75 3.34
CA LEU A 56 5.46 -22.29 4.70
C LEU A 56 4.33 -22.59 5.72
N HIS A 57 3.15 -22.92 5.22
CA HIS A 57 1.98 -23.29 6.05
C HIS A 57 1.81 -24.80 6.23
N LYS A 58 2.71 -25.61 5.61
CA LYS A 58 2.65 -27.06 5.73
C LYS A 58 3.02 -27.50 7.15
N PRO A 59 2.16 -28.28 7.83
CA PRO A 59 2.52 -28.88 9.11
C PRO A 59 3.67 -29.88 8.97
N ALA A 60 4.47 -30.04 10.00
CA ALA A 60 5.64 -30.92 9.98
C ALA A 60 5.29 -32.39 9.65
N LYS A 61 4.16 -32.89 10.17
CA LYS A 61 3.79 -34.32 10.06
C LYS A 61 2.65 -34.60 9.08
N HIS A 62 2.07 -33.56 8.44
CA HIS A 62 0.90 -33.72 7.59
C HIS A 62 1.07 -32.98 6.28
N VAL A 63 0.30 -33.43 5.28
CA VAL A 63 0.18 -32.76 4.00
C VAL A 63 -0.57 -31.44 4.20
N LEU A 64 -0.22 -30.40 3.45
CA LEU A 64 -0.93 -29.14 3.49
C LEU A 64 -2.39 -29.33 3.00
N SER A 65 -3.36 -29.01 3.86
CA SER A 65 -4.78 -29.16 3.52
C SER A 65 -5.19 -28.17 2.42
N LEU A 66 -5.93 -28.64 1.42
CA LEU A 66 -6.51 -27.78 0.36
C LEU A 66 -7.49 -26.76 0.92
N VAL A 67 -8.22 -27.09 1.98
CA VAL A 67 -9.08 -26.12 2.69
C VAL A 67 -8.27 -24.93 3.20
N LYS A 68 -7.08 -25.20 3.80
CA LYS A 68 -6.17 -24.12 4.24
C LYS A 68 -5.61 -23.34 3.05
N VAL A 69 -5.21 -24.03 1.98
CA VAL A 69 -4.73 -23.38 0.73
C VAL A 69 -5.77 -22.43 0.18
N ARG A 70 -7.03 -22.91 -0.01
CA ARG A 70 -8.12 -22.07 -0.52
C ARG A 70 -8.36 -20.85 0.36
N ARG A 71 -8.41 -21.03 1.70
CA ARG A 71 -8.59 -19.90 2.62
C ARG A 71 -7.48 -18.87 2.49
N LEU A 72 -6.23 -19.30 2.47
CA LEU A 72 -5.07 -18.39 2.32
C LEU A 72 -5.12 -17.62 1.00
N LEU A 73 -5.43 -18.31 -0.11
CA LEU A 73 -5.55 -17.68 -1.42
C LEU A 73 -6.76 -16.76 -1.52
N ALA A 74 -7.91 -17.15 -0.94
CA ALA A 74 -9.12 -16.32 -0.93
C ALA A 74 -8.92 -15.00 -0.19
N GLU A 75 -8.07 -14.97 0.85
CA GLU A 75 -7.67 -13.74 1.53
C GLU A 75 -6.65 -12.93 0.70
N LEU A 76 -5.70 -13.59 0.06
CA LEU A 76 -4.56 -12.97 -0.61
C LEU A 76 -4.90 -12.39 -1.99
N VAL A 77 -5.63 -13.15 -2.83
CA VAL A 77 -5.84 -12.83 -4.24
C VAL A 77 -6.61 -11.52 -4.44
N PRO A 78 -7.67 -11.20 -3.67
CA PRO A 78 -8.35 -9.91 -3.77
C PRO A 78 -7.43 -8.73 -3.53
N ASP A 79 -6.53 -8.81 -2.56
CA ASP A 79 -5.58 -7.75 -2.23
C ASP A 79 -4.50 -7.59 -3.30
N LEU A 80 -4.02 -8.71 -3.85
CA LEU A 80 -3.12 -8.71 -5.01
C LEU A 80 -3.75 -8.02 -6.22
N ARG A 81 -5.03 -8.33 -6.53
CA ARG A 81 -5.76 -7.72 -7.65
C ARG A 81 -6.01 -6.23 -7.44
N ARG A 82 -6.35 -5.85 -6.22
CA ARG A 82 -6.60 -4.45 -5.86
C ARG A 82 -5.32 -3.62 -5.87
N GLY A 83 -4.15 -4.24 -5.72
CA GLY A 83 -2.87 -3.55 -5.56
C GLY A 83 -2.77 -2.79 -4.23
N ALA A 84 -3.54 -3.21 -3.23
CA ALA A 84 -3.58 -2.58 -1.91
C ALA A 84 -3.96 -3.60 -0.83
N ILE A 85 -3.50 -3.37 0.39
CA ILE A 85 -3.85 -4.15 1.58
C ILE A 85 -4.47 -3.28 2.66
N GLN A 86 -5.39 -3.85 3.44
CA GLN A 86 -5.94 -3.20 4.63
C GLN A 86 -5.17 -3.66 5.86
N ALA A 87 -4.48 -2.76 6.52
CA ALA A 87 -3.75 -3.08 7.75
C ALA A 87 -3.67 -1.85 8.67
N ARG A 88 -3.78 -2.08 9.98
CA ARG A 88 -3.70 -1.03 11.00
C ARG A 88 -4.69 0.12 10.79
N GLY A 89 -5.90 -0.18 10.31
CA GLY A 89 -6.94 0.82 10.07
C GLY A 89 -6.69 1.73 8.86
N ARG A 90 -5.68 1.42 8.04
CA ARG A 90 -5.31 2.18 6.84
C ARG A 90 -5.20 1.25 5.64
N GLU A 91 -5.49 1.77 4.46
CA GLU A 91 -5.17 1.15 3.19
C GLU A 91 -3.75 1.52 2.74
N TRP A 92 -2.99 0.49 2.36
CA TRP A 92 -1.60 0.62 1.90
C TRP A 92 -1.53 0.20 0.44
N PRO A 93 -1.11 1.08 -0.48
CA PRO A 93 -0.85 0.70 -1.85
C PRO A 93 0.36 -0.23 -1.92
N VAL A 94 0.20 -1.36 -2.59
CA VAL A 94 1.24 -2.40 -2.69
C VAL A 94 1.40 -2.83 -4.14
N SER A 95 2.51 -2.48 -4.75
CA SER A 95 2.82 -2.88 -6.13
C SER A 95 3.14 -4.38 -6.25
N ALA A 96 3.05 -4.93 -7.46
CA ALA A 96 3.48 -6.30 -7.73
C ALA A 96 4.94 -6.55 -7.32
N GLN A 97 5.81 -5.55 -7.47
CA GLN A 97 7.20 -5.63 -7.04
C GLN A 97 7.33 -5.70 -5.52
N THR A 98 6.50 -4.96 -4.78
CA THR A 98 6.47 -5.01 -3.31
C THR A 98 6.01 -6.38 -2.83
N TRP A 99 5.01 -6.99 -3.48
CA TRP A 99 4.59 -8.37 -3.20
C TRP A 99 5.73 -9.36 -3.41
N GLN A 100 6.43 -9.28 -4.56
CA GLN A 100 7.58 -10.13 -4.86
C GLN A 100 8.69 -9.97 -3.82
N ALA A 101 8.99 -8.74 -3.43
CA ALA A 101 10.00 -8.45 -2.40
C ALA A 101 9.60 -9.05 -1.03
N ALA A 102 8.32 -8.96 -0.65
CA ALA A 102 7.80 -9.53 0.58
C ALA A 102 7.91 -11.07 0.59
N PHE A 103 7.49 -11.74 -0.47
CA PHE A 103 7.64 -13.19 -0.58
C PHE A 103 9.12 -13.62 -0.53
N ALA A 104 9.98 -12.92 -1.27
CA ALA A 104 11.42 -13.22 -1.27
C ALA A 104 12.03 -13.03 0.13
N GLU A 105 11.56 -12.04 0.90
CA GLU A 105 12.02 -11.84 2.28
C GLU A 105 11.58 -12.97 3.21
N LEU A 106 10.33 -13.42 3.12
CA LEU A 106 9.84 -14.56 3.89
C LEU A 106 10.62 -15.83 3.59
N LEU A 107 10.86 -16.11 2.30
CA LEU A 107 11.62 -17.28 1.88
C LEU A 107 13.08 -17.22 2.40
N ARG A 108 13.70 -16.05 2.35
CA ARG A 108 15.03 -15.85 2.93
C ARG A 108 15.04 -15.99 4.46
N ALA A 109 14.00 -15.52 5.14
CA ALA A 109 13.86 -15.67 6.59
C ALA A 109 13.71 -17.15 6.98
N ARG A 110 12.95 -17.94 6.20
CA ARG A 110 12.88 -19.40 6.32
C ARG A 110 14.25 -20.03 6.19
N ASP A 111 14.98 -19.72 5.13
CA ASP A 111 16.29 -20.34 4.80
C ASP A 111 17.33 -20.04 5.89
N ARG A 112 17.19 -18.94 6.59
CA ARG A 112 18.03 -18.56 7.74
C ARG A 112 17.55 -19.12 9.07
N GLY A 113 16.44 -19.85 9.11
CA GLY A 113 15.85 -20.38 10.35
C GLY A 113 15.28 -19.28 11.28
N LEU A 114 14.99 -18.09 10.72
CA LEU A 114 14.45 -16.95 11.48
C LEU A 114 12.90 -16.93 11.50
N LEU A 115 12.28 -17.88 10.83
CA LEU A 115 10.83 -17.97 10.73
C LEU A 115 10.32 -19.21 11.44
N GLU A 116 9.42 -19.01 12.41
CA GLU A 116 8.75 -20.12 13.09
C GLU A 116 7.71 -20.74 12.15
N LEU A 117 7.89 -22.03 11.85
CA LEU A 117 7.03 -22.79 10.96
C LEU A 117 6.25 -23.86 11.70
N PRO A 118 5.04 -24.19 11.26
CA PRO A 118 4.31 -23.66 10.09
C PRO A 118 3.63 -22.34 10.39
N LEU A 119 3.55 -21.47 9.38
CA LEU A 119 2.78 -20.23 9.49
C LEU A 119 1.30 -20.53 9.69
N GLN A 120 0.64 -19.73 10.56
CA GLN A 120 -0.77 -19.95 10.87
C GLN A 120 -1.72 -19.26 9.86
N GLY A 121 -1.30 -18.17 9.27
CA GLY A 121 -2.08 -17.38 8.31
C GLY A 121 -1.24 -16.32 7.62
N ASN A 122 -1.88 -15.38 6.93
CA ASN A 122 -1.19 -14.34 6.15
C ASN A 122 -0.63 -13.18 7.00
N GLY A 123 -0.84 -13.17 8.34
CA GLY A 123 -0.50 -12.03 9.19
C GLY A 123 0.97 -11.60 9.13
N TYR A 124 1.91 -12.55 9.11
CA TYR A 124 3.33 -12.24 8.99
C TYR A 124 3.66 -11.60 7.64
N LEU A 125 3.10 -12.11 6.55
CA LEU A 125 3.25 -11.54 5.21
C LEU A 125 2.72 -10.09 5.17
N TYR A 126 1.53 -9.84 5.72
CA TYR A 126 0.95 -8.50 5.79
C TYR A 126 1.82 -7.54 6.63
N ALA A 127 2.42 -8.00 7.71
CA ALA A 127 3.35 -7.18 8.51
C ALA A 127 4.58 -6.77 7.69
N VAL A 128 5.14 -7.68 6.88
CA VAL A 128 6.26 -7.39 5.96
C VAL A 128 5.82 -6.42 4.87
N LEU A 129 4.64 -6.62 4.28
CA LEU A 129 4.10 -5.74 3.23
C LEU A 129 3.90 -4.31 3.75
N VAL A 130 3.31 -4.13 4.93
CA VAL A 130 3.14 -2.80 5.55
C VAL A 130 4.50 -2.11 5.72
N ARG A 131 5.50 -2.83 6.23
CA ARG A 131 6.84 -2.27 6.44
C ARG A 131 7.52 -1.87 5.13
N LEU A 132 7.33 -2.66 4.06
CA LEU A 132 7.88 -2.34 2.73
C LEU A 132 7.13 -1.17 2.08
N ALA A 133 5.81 -1.10 2.23
CA ALA A 133 5.00 0.00 1.72
C ALA A 133 5.33 1.32 2.43
N ASP A 134 5.45 1.32 3.75
CA ASP A 134 5.84 2.47 4.55
C ASP A 134 7.21 3.02 4.13
N ARG A 135 8.18 2.11 3.92
CA ARG A 135 9.49 2.49 3.41
C ARG A 135 9.40 3.13 2.02
N ALA A 136 8.63 2.54 1.11
CA ALA A 136 8.47 3.05 -0.25
C ALA A 136 7.80 4.44 -0.26
N GLU A 137 6.79 4.67 0.59
CA GLU A 137 6.19 6.00 0.76
C GLU A 137 7.22 7.02 1.24
N GLY A 138 7.99 6.70 2.28
CA GLY A 138 9.03 7.62 2.78
C GLY A 138 10.15 7.89 1.78
N GLU A 139 10.49 6.95 0.91
CA GLU A 139 11.45 7.16 -0.19
C GLU A 139 10.85 8.06 -1.28
N ALA A 140 9.58 7.86 -1.65
CA ALA A 140 8.87 8.69 -2.62
C ALA A 140 8.72 10.15 -2.13
N GLU A 141 8.39 10.35 -0.86
CA GLU A 141 8.31 11.69 -0.25
C GLU A 141 9.66 12.41 -0.30
N ARG A 142 10.74 11.72 0.06
CA ARG A 142 12.10 12.29 0.00
C ARG A 142 12.50 12.64 -1.42
N ALA A 143 12.19 11.79 -2.40
CA ALA A 143 12.46 12.04 -3.81
C ALA A 143 11.70 13.28 -4.31
N THR A 144 10.42 13.39 -4.00
CA THR A 144 9.58 14.54 -4.35
C THR A 144 10.10 15.84 -3.73
N GLU A 145 10.50 15.81 -2.46
CA GLU A 145 11.07 16.98 -1.79
C GLU A 145 12.43 17.38 -2.36
N ALA A 146 13.28 16.40 -2.70
CA ALA A 146 14.56 16.67 -3.37
C ALA A 146 14.36 17.33 -4.73
N GLU A 147 13.40 16.85 -5.52
CA GLU A 147 13.04 17.44 -6.82
C GLU A 147 12.51 18.86 -6.67
N ARG A 148 11.65 19.11 -5.69
CA ARG A 148 11.15 20.47 -5.39
C ARG A 148 12.29 21.42 -5.02
N ARG A 149 13.26 20.97 -4.22
CA ARG A 149 14.43 21.77 -3.84
C ARG A 149 15.30 22.08 -5.06
N GLN A 150 15.55 21.09 -5.90
CA GLN A 150 16.31 21.28 -7.15
C GLN A 150 15.59 22.27 -8.11
N SER A 151 14.28 22.14 -8.28
CA SER A 151 13.49 23.05 -9.11
C SER A 151 13.51 24.49 -8.58
N ARG A 152 13.48 24.67 -7.25
CA ARG A 152 13.62 26.01 -6.64
C ARG A 152 15.02 26.58 -6.82
N ALA A 153 16.06 25.75 -6.73
CA ALA A 153 17.44 26.19 -6.92
C ALA A 153 17.74 26.51 -8.39
N ALA A 154 17.08 25.83 -9.34
CA ALA A 154 17.23 26.06 -10.77
C ALA A 154 16.35 27.22 -11.29
N ALA A 155 15.39 27.71 -10.53
CA ALA A 155 14.59 28.88 -10.90
C ALA A 155 15.52 30.11 -10.94
N PRO A 156 15.67 30.80 -12.12
CA PRO A 156 16.46 32.00 -12.17
C PRO A 156 15.85 33.01 -11.19
N ALA A 157 16.70 33.58 -10.33
CA ALA A 157 16.29 34.69 -9.48
C ALA A 157 15.73 35.77 -10.41
N GLN A 158 14.42 35.88 -10.49
CA GLN A 158 13.81 37.06 -11.11
C GLN A 158 14.20 38.24 -10.22
N VAL A 159 15.31 38.85 -10.55
CA VAL A 159 15.65 40.18 -10.07
C VAL A 159 14.54 41.07 -10.63
N MET A 160 13.54 41.34 -9.85
CA MET A 160 12.62 42.42 -10.14
C MET A 160 13.46 43.69 -10.23
N PRO A 161 13.45 44.39 -11.39
CA PRO A 161 14.14 45.65 -11.45
C PRO A 161 13.52 46.57 -10.40
N VAL A 162 14.31 46.94 -9.40
CA VAL A 162 13.94 48.01 -8.48
C VAL A 162 13.85 49.25 -9.34
N ALA A 163 12.64 49.64 -9.74
CA ALA A 163 12.39 50.90 -10.37
C ALA A 163 12.83 52.00 -9.42
N ALA A 164 13.80 52.77 -9.85
CA ALA A 164 14.26 53.96 -9.14
C ALA A 164 13.06 54.87 -8.81
N PRO A 165 13.02 55.53 -7.66
CA PRO A 165 11.90 56.39 -7.31
C PRO A 165 11.89 57.61 -8.26
N ALA A 166 10.95 57.62 -9.20
CA ALA A 166 10.58 58.86 -9.90
C ALA A 166 9.85 59.73 -8.90
N VAL A 167 10.48 60.89 -8.57
CA VAL A 167 9.86 61.97 -7.84
C VAL A 167 8.73 62.50 -8.74
N ALA A 168 7.50 62.21 -8.39
CA ALA A 168 6.33 62.78 -9.00
C ALA A 168 5.46 63.40 -7.92
N THR A 169 5.28 64.69 -8.10
CA THR A 169 4.36 65.66 -7.47
C THR A 169 2.98 65.07 -7.19
N ASP A 170 2.53 65.36 -5.99
CA ASP A 170 1.26 65.04 -5.39
C ASP A 170 0.05 65.63 -6.18
N PRO A 171 -1.01 64.87 -6.42
CA PRO A 171 -2.36 65.39 -6.23
C PRO A 171 -3.20 64.52 -5.28
N ALA A 172 -3.98 65.20 -4.46
CA ALA A 172 -4.78 64.78 -3.34
C ALA A 172 -5.60 63.49 -3.50
N PRO A 173 -5.91 62.77 -2.36
CA PRO A 173 -6.52 61.47 -2.39
C PRO A 173 -8.03 61.52 -2.63
N ALA A 174 -8.47 60.95 -3.74
CA ALA A 174 -9.88 60.61 -3.94
C ALA A 174 -10.24 59.41 -3.07
N ARG A 175 -11.15 59.66 -2.10
CA ARG A 175 -11.73 58.62 -1.24
C ARG A 175 -12.46 57.57 -2.07
N ARG A 176 -11.87 56.42 -2.26
CA ARG A 176 -12.56 55.25 -2.82
C ARG A 176 -13.51 54.68 -1.78
N GLY A 177 -14.81 54.75 -2.06
CA GLY A 177 -15.86 54.15 -1.27
C GLY A 177 -15.69 52.63 -1.21
N VAL A 178 -16.00 52.07 -0.04
CA VAL A 178 -16.00 50.62 0.20
C VAL A 178 -17.03 50.00 -0.75
N PRO A 179 -16.67 48.90 -1.49
CA PRO A 179 -17.59 48.23 -2.39
C PRO A 179 -18.86 47.77 -1.68
N GLU A 180 -19.99 47.94 -2.34
CA GLU A 180 -21.34 47.73 -1.78
C GLU A 180 -21.54 46.29 -1.22
N GLY A 181 -20.86 45.28 -1.81
CA GLY A 181 -20.85 43.90 -1.33
C GLY A 181 -20.25 43.68 0.07
N VAL A 182 -19.29 44.53 0.47
CA VAL A 182 -18.68 44.44 1.82
C VAL A 182 -19.58 45.05 2.89
N ARG A 183 -20.35 46.09 2.54
CA ARG A 183 -21.35 46.66 3.45
C ARG A 183 -22.50 45.68 3.71
N ALA A 184 -23.00 45.00 2.70
CA ALA A 184 -24.08 44.03 2.84
C ALA A 184 -23.68 42.82 3.71
N LEU A 185 -22.40 42.39 3.69
CA LEU A 185 -21.88 41.31 4.55
C LEU A 185 -21.77 41.75 6.02
N ALA A 186 -21.31 42.99 6.25
CA ALA A 186 -21.18 43.53 7.61
C ALA A 186 -22.55 43.71 8.30
N ASP A 187 -23.60 44.12 7.55
CA ASP A 187 -24.95 44.28 8.07
C ASP A 187 -25.62 42.93 8.37
N ARG A 188 -25.33 41.88 7.63
CA ARG A 188 -25.80 40.51 7.96
C ARG A 188 -25.23 39.97 9.26
N LEU A 189 -23.99 40.30 9.56
CA LEU A 189 -23.31 39.83 10.78
C LEU A 189 -23.72 40.60 12.04
N ARG A 190 -24.40 41.75 11.90
CA ARG A 190 -24.87 42.60 13.02
C ARG A 190 -26.31 42.33 13.48
N ARG A 191 -27.06 41.45 12.79
CA ARG A 191 -28.43 41.11 13.24
C ARG A 191 -28.37 40.11 14.38
N PRO A 192 -28.81 40.44 15.59
CA PRO A 192 -28.96 39.48 16.68
C PRO A 192 -30.09 38.49 16.34
N ALA A 193 -29.86 37.19 16.61
CA ALA A 193 -30.87 36.17 16.50
C ALA A 193 -32.07 36.49 17.41
N ALA A 194 -33.25 36.58 16.83
CA ALA A 194 -34.49 36.70 17.56
C ALA A 194 -34.76 35.43 18.37
N HIS A 195 -34.81 35.56 19.66
CA HIS A 195 -35.16 34.52 20.63
C HIS A 195 -36.69 34.35 20.59
N ASP A 196 -37.14 33.25 20.00
CA ASP A 196 -38.56 32.85 20.01
C ASP A 196 -38.80 32.05 21.30
N GLN A 197 -39.33 32.75 22.30
CA GLN A 197 -39.90 32.15 23.52
C GLN A 197 -41.33 31.75 23.22
N LYS A 198 -41.60 30.46 23.11
CA LYS A 198 -42.96 29.91 23.14
C LYS A 198 -43.16 29.21 24.49
N GLU A 199 -43.91 29.90 25.37
CA GLU A 199 -44.40 29.30 26.62
C GLU A 199 -45.53 28.31 26.40
N PRO A 200 -45.71 27.33 27.32
CA PRO A 200 -46.75 26.30 27.22
C PRO A 200 -48.05 26.73 27.95
N SER A 201 -49.15 26.24 27.44
CA SER A 201 -50.44 26.04 28.17
C SER A 201 -50.95 24.65 27.86
#